data_788159bb93e7233e6c3fb0491e887abc
#
_entry.id   788159bb93e7233e6c3fb0491e887abc
#
_cell.length_a   1.000
_cell.length_b   1.000
_cell.length_c   1.000
_cell.angle_alpha   90.00
_cell.angle_beta   90.00
_cell.angle_gamma   90.00
#
_symmetry.space_group_name_H-M   'P 1'
#
loop_
_entity.id
_entity.type
_entity.pdbx_description
1 polymer ?
#
loop_
_entity_poly.entity_id
_entity_poly.type
_entity_poly.pdbx_seq_one_letter_code
_entity_poly.pdbx_strand_id
1 'polypeptide(L)'
;GDAPVCQSISIEPADPSVITVFLCGNSTVVDQDNEPWASWGQMIPHFFGTDVCIANYAESGESANTFIAAGRLKKALSQIKKGDYLFMEFGHNDQKQKGPGKGAYYSFMTSLKTFIDEARARGAYPVLVTPTQRRSFDATGHIRDTHEDYPEAMRWLAAKENVPLIDLNEMTRTLYEALGTETSKRAFVHYPAGAYP
;
A
#
# COMPACT_ATOMS: atom_id res chain seq x y z
N GLY A 1 27.69 12.87 15.80
CA GLY A 1 26.86 12.82 17.00
C GLY A 1 26.88 11.40 17.54
N ASP A 2 26.77 11.23 18.85
CA ASP A 2 26.77 9.92 19.47
C ASP A 2 25.53 9.13 19.04
N ALA A 3 25.67 7.84 18.84
CA ALA A 3 24.55 6.97 18.53
C ALA A 3 23.53 7.00 19.69
N PRO A 4 22.22 7.01 19.44
CA PRO A 4 21.21 6.95 20.48
C PRO A 4 21.37 5.67 21.31
N VAL A 5 21.37 5.82 22.62
CA VAL A 5 21.48 4.68 23.55
C VAL A 5 20.11 4.42 24.16
N CYS A 6 19.59 3.21 23.94
CA CYS A 6 18.40 2.74 24.63
C CYS A 6 18.77 2.29 26.04
N GLN A 7 18.25 2.97 27.07
CA GLN A 7 18.56 2.64 28.48
C GLN A 7 17.62 1.57 29.06
N SER A 8 16.41 1.48 28.56
CA SER A 8 15.43 0.44 28.98
C SER A 8 14.34 0.23 27.93
N ILE A 9 13.80 -0.97 27.90
CA ILE A 9 12.62 -1.32 27.11
C ILE A 9 11.63 -1.97 28.09
N SER A 10 10.38 -1.47 28.12
CA SER A 10 9.26 -2.12 28.79
C SER A 10 8.27 -2.66 27.76
N ILE A 11 7.71 -3.84 28.03
CA ILE A 11 6.68 -4.45 27.22
C ILE A 11 5.46 -4.65 28.11
N GLU A 12 4.36 -4.03 27.74
CA GLU A 12 3.09 -4.10 28.47
C GLU A 12 1.98 -4.53 27.52
N PRO A 13 0.91 -5.17 28.02
CA PRO A 13 -0.27 -5.45 27.22
C PRO A 13 -0.84 -4.15 26.64
N ALA A 14 -1.17 -4.14 25.33
CA ALA A 14 -1.81 -2.99 24.72
C ALA A 14 -3.23 -2.80 25.27
N ASP A 15 -3.66 -1.55 25.41
CA ASP A 15 -5.05 -1.23 25.73
C ASP A 15 -5.97 -1.80 24.65
N PRO A 16 -7.04 -2.53 24.99
CA PRO A 16 -7.98 -3.07 24.00
C PRO A 16 -8.62 -2.02 23.09
N SER A 17 -8.65 -0.75 23.51
CA SER A 17 -9.17 0.38 22.71
C SER A 17 -8.22 0.84 21.60
N VAL A 18 -6.95 0.45 21.64
CA VAL A 18 -5.97 0.79 20.57
C VAL A 18 -6.48 0.25 19.25
N ILE A 19 -6.58 1.16 18.28
CA ILE A 19 -6.97 0.84 16.90
C ILE A 19 -5.77 0.29 16.17
N THR A 20 -5.95 -0.78 15.41
CA THR A 20 -4.90 -1.28 14.51
C THR A 20 -5.28 -1.00 13.06
N VAL A 21 -4.35 -0.41 12.33
CA VAL A 21 -4.41 -0.26 10.87
C VAL A 21 -3.57 -1.37 10.24
N PHE A 22 -4.22 -2.34 9.64
CA PHE A 22 -3.58 -3.43 8.90
C PHE A 22 -3.29 -2.96 7.48
N LEU A 23 -2.05 -3.06 7.04
CA LEU A 23 -1.64 -2.73 5.69
C LEU A 23 -1.47 -4.01 4.88
N CYS A 24 -2.18 -4.10 3.75
CA CYS A 24 -2.03 -5.15 2.75
C CYS A 24 -1.61 -4.52 1.43
N GLY A 25 -0.58 -5.05 0.79
CA GLY A 25 -0.06 -4.46 -0.42
C GLY A 25 1.19 -5.19 -0.93
N ASN A 26 1.92 -4.47 -1.75
CA ASN A 26 3.13 -4.95 -2.41
C ASN A 26 4.40 -4.18 -1.97
N SER A 27 5.43 -4.12 -2.83
CA SER A 27 6.71 -3.47 -2.53
C SER A 27 6.64 -1.97 -2.26
N THR A 28 5.54 -1.30 -2.58
CA THR A 28 5.32 0.12 -2.26
C THR A 28 4.76 0.33 -0.85
N VAL A 29 4.38 -0.77 -0.18
CA VAL A 29 3.78 -0.77 1.17
C VAL A 29 4.64 -1.53 2.19
N VAL A 30 5.37 -2.57 1.77
CA VAL A 30 6.14 -3.47 2.66
C VAL A 30 7.22 -2.72 3.43
N ASP A 31 7.56 -3.21 4.63
CA ASP A 31 8.77 -2.80 5.32
C ASP A 31 9.98 -3.35 4.56
N GLN A 32 10.83 -2.47 4.04
CA GLN A 32 11.99 -2.86 3.23
C GLN A 32 13.13 -3.34 4.13
N ASP A 33 13.69 -4.50 3.80
CA ASP A 33 14.74 -5.14 4.59
C ASP A 33 16.10 -4.43 4.47
N ASN A 34 16.33 -3.71 3.39
CA ASN A 34 17.62 -3.13 3.06
C ASN A 34 17.51 -1.63 2.73
N GLU A 35 18.35 -0.83 3.37
CA GLU A 35 18.57 0.55 2.94
C GLU A 35 19.23 0.59 1.55
N PRO A 36 18.94 1.56 0.72
CA PRO A 36 18.14 2.78 0.97
C PRO A 36 16.67 2.66 0.57
N TRP A 37 16.16 1.47 0.31
CA TRP A 37 14.75 1.31 -0.07
C TRP A 37 13.83 1.61 1.11
N ALA A 38 12.74 2.28 0.79
CA ALA A 38 11.67 2.58 1.73
C ALA A 38 10.32 2.55 1.01
N SER A 39 9.26 2.32 1.74
CA SER A 39 7.90 2.37 1.25
C SER A 39 7.02 3.25 2.13
N TRP A 40 5.84 3.63 1.64
CA TRP A 40 4.96 4.46 2.44
C TRP A 40 4.41 3.70 3.67
N GLY A 41 4.20 2.39 3.56
CA GLY A 41 3.72 1.58 4.69
C GLY A 41 4.72 1.51 5.84
N GLN A 42 6.02 1.49 5.52
CA GLN A 42 7.11 1.56 6.51
C GLN A 42 7.16 2.93 7.20
N MET A 43 6.81 4.00 6.50
CA MET A 43 6.93 5.37 6.99
C MET A 43 5.69 5.89 7.68
N ILE A 44 4.52 5.32 7.41
CA ILE A 44 3.24 5.83 7.90
C ILE A 44 3.10 5.85 9.43
N PRO A 45 3.73 4.95 10.22
CA PRO A 45 3.65 5.01 11.68
C PRO A 45 4.09 6.34 12.27
N HIS A 46 5.00 7.06 11.59
CA HIS A 46 5.47 8.39 12.02
C HIS A 46 4.35 9.43 12.12
N PHE A 47 3.25 9.24 11.41
CA PHE A 47 2.15 10.19 11.30
C PHE A 47 0.97 9.88 12.24
N PHE A 48 1.08 8.83 13.05
CA PHE A 48 0.05 8.43 14.02
C PHE A 48 0.54 8.61 15.46
N GLY A 49 -0.40 8.80 16.37
CA GLY A 49 -0.14 8.79 17.81
C GLY A 49 -0.04 7.38 18.38
N THR A 50 0.18 7.29 19.69
CA THR A 50 0.34 6.03 20.41
C THR A 50 -0.96 5.23 20.59
N ASP A 51 -2.09 5.80 20.23
CA ASP A 51 -3.42 5.21 20.21
C ASP A 51 -3.74 4.42 18.95
N VAL A 52 -2.83 4.46 17.96
CA VAL A 52 -2.94 3.71 16.69
C VAL A 52 -1.71 2.83 16.50
N CYS A 53 -1.95 1.55 16.29
CA CYS A 53 -0.92 0.59 15.90
C CYS A 53 -0.95 0.37 14.38
N ILE A 54 0.21 0.29 13.74
CA ILE A 54 0.31 -0.09 12.33
C ILE A 54 0.85 -1.52 12.25
N ALA A 55 0.09 -2.40 11.59
CA ALA A 55 0.46 -3.79 11.35
C ALA A 55 0.67 -4.00 9.84
N ASN A 56 1.91 -3.98 9.38
CA ASN A 56 2.25 -4.10 7.97
C ASN A 56 2.38 -5.57 7.56
N TYR A 57 1.43 -6.05 6.76
CA TYR A 57 1.40 -7.41 6.20
C TYR A 57 1.75 -7.46 4.71
N ALA A 58 2.12 -6.31 4.13
CA ALA A 58 2.48 -6.22 2.72
C ALA A 58 3.69 -7.12 2.39
N GLU A 59 3.82 -7.46 1.11
CA GLU A 59 4.92 -8.27 0.62
C GLU A 59 5.29 -7.89 -0.81
N SER A 60 6.58 -7.79 -1.06
CA SER A 60 7.10 -7.47 -2.38
C SER A 60 6.66 -8.49 -3.43
N GLY A 61 6.27 -8.00 -4.61
CA GLY A 61 5.87 -8.85 -5.73
C GLY A 61 4.40 -9.29 -5.73
N GLU A 62 3.68 -9.12 -4.63
CA GLU A 62 2.29 -9.55 -4.53
C GLU A 62 1.34 -8.68 -5.38
N SER A 63 0.38 -9.34 -5.97
CA SER A 63 -0.86 -8.79 -6.50
C SER A 63 -2.02 -9.13 -5.56
N ALA A 64 -3.19 -8.53 -5.72
CA ALA A 64 -4.32 -8.80 -4.83
C ALA A 64 -4.69 -10.29 -4.77
N ASN A 65 -4.73 -10.97 -5.92
CA ASN A 65 -5.07 -12.39 -5.96
C ASN A 65 -3.96 -13.30 -5.41
N THR A 66 -2.67 -12.98 -5.63
CA THR A 66 -1.58 -13.80 -5.09
C THR A 66 -1.42 -13.62 -3.59
N PHE A 67 -1.67 -12.43 -3.06
CA PHE A 67 -1.72 -12.15 -1.63
C PHE A 67 -2.76 -13.02 -0.91
N ILE A 68 -3.95 -13.19 -1.53
CA ILE A 68 -4.98 -14.09 -1.03
C ILE A 68 -4.50 -15.55 -1.11
N ALA A 69 -4.00 -15.97 -2.27
CA ALA A 69 -3.56 -17.34 -2.51
C ALA A 69 -2.42 -17.78 -1.59
N ALA A 70 -1.51 -16.88 -1.26
CA ALA A 70 -0.41 -17.10 -0.31
C ALA A 70 -0.88 -17.16 1.17
N GLY A 71 -2.17 -16.96 1.44
CA GLY A 71 -2.72 -16.98 2.79
C GLY A 71 -2.42 -15.73 3.62
N ARG A 72 -1.83 -14.69 3.02
CA ARG A 72 -1.44 -13.45 3.73
C ARG A 72 -2.66 -12.68 4.23
N LEU A 73 -3.70 -12.57 3.41
CA LEU A 73 -4.97 -12.00 3.87
C LEU A 73 -5.52 -12.77 5.07
N LYS A 74 -5.54 -14.09 5.02
CA LYS A 74 -6.00 -14.93 6.14
C LYS A 74 -5.20 -14.66 7.42
N LYS A 75 -3.88 -14.46 7.30
CA LYS A 75 -3.01 -14.13 8.43
C LYS A 75 -3.37 -12.76 9.03
N ALA A 76 -3.52 -11.71 8.22
CA ALA A 76 -3.94 -10.40 8.69
C ALA A 76 -5.31 -10.46 9.38
N LEU A 77 -6.28 -11.13 8.76
CA LEU A 77 -7.64 -11.30 9.28
C LEU A 77 -7.71 -12.12 10.57
N SER A 78 -6.70 -12.91 10.91
CA SER A 78 -6.66 -13.65 12.17
C SER A 78 -6.39 -12.77 13.39
N GLN A 79 -5.93 -11.54 13.17
CA GLN A 79 -5.59 -10.57 14.21
C GLN A 79 -6.55 -9.36 14.23
N ILE A 80 -7.27 -9.14 13.14
CA ILE A 80 -8.16 -7.99 12.98
C ILE A 80 -9.39 -8.12 13.89
N LYS A 81 -9.74 -7.06 14.59
CA LYS A 81 -10.91 -6.97 15.44
C LYS A 81 -11.88 -5.88 14.99
N LYS A 82 -13.07 -5.88 15.55
CA LYS A 82 -14.06 -4.82 15.33
C LYS A 82 -13.46 -3.43 15.66
N GLY A 83 -13.61 -2.50 14.72
CA GLY A 83 -13.11 -1.13 14.86
C GLY A 83 -11.73 -0.91 14.26
N ASP A 84 -11.00 -1.96 13.90
CA ASP A 84 -9.73 -1.84 13.18
C ASP A 84 -9.94 -1.45 11.72
N TYR A 85 -8.85 -1.09 11.03
CA TYR A 85 -8.86 -0.71 9.63
C TYR A 85 -8.04 -1.70 8.81
N LEU A 86 -8.49 -1.99 7.59
CA LEU A 86 -7.75 -2.75 6.59
C LEU A 86 -7.49 -1.87 5.37
N PHE A 87 -6.26 -1.40 5.21
CA PHE A 87 -5.80 -0.64 4.05
C PHE A 87 -5.26 -1.58 2.98
N MET A 88 -5.66 -1.39 1.72
CA MET A 88 -5.31 -2.27 0.61
C MET A 88 -4.76 -1.45 -0.55
N GLU A 89 -3.45 -1.57 -0.85
CA GLU A 89 -2.83 -1.00 -2.04
C GLU A 89 -2.31 -2.10 -2.95
N PHE A 90 -2.96 -2.26 -4.10
CA PHE A 90 -2.58 -3.20 -5.15
C PHE A 90 -2.70 -2.53 -6.53
N GLY A 91 -2.28 -3.22 -7.58
CA GLY A 91 -2.32 -2.72 -8.96
C GLY A 91 -0.98 -2.81 -9.68
N HIS A 92 0.15 -2.51 -9.01
CA HIS A 92 1.48 -2.55 -9.60
C HIS A 92 1.85 -3.92 -10.21
N ASN A 93 1.48 -5.00 -9.55
CA ASN A 93 1.78 -6.36 -9.99
C ASN A 93 0.58 -7.02 -10.67
N ASP A 94 -0.64 -6.63 -10.31
CA ASP A 94 -1.87 -7.11 -10.93
C ASP A 94 -1.88 -6.83 -12.44
N GLN A 95 -1.47 -5.64 -12.86
CA GLN A 95 -1.40 -5.27 -14.27
C GLN A 95 -0.43 -6.10 -15.11
N LYS A 96 0.56 -6.74 -14.48
CA LYS A 96 1.51 -7.63 -15.16
C LYS A 96 0.90 -8.98 -15.50
N GLN A 97 -0.20 -9.33 -14.85
CA GLN A 97 -0.92 -10.58 -15.10
C GLN A 97 -1.77 -10.45 -16.35
N LYS A 98 -1.50 -11.28 -17.35
CA LYS A 98 -2.23 -11.29 -18.62
C LYS A 98 -2.86 -12.66 -18.85
N GLY A 99 -3.85 -12.72 -19.74
CA GLY A 99 -4.52 -13.95 -20.15
C GLY A 99 -5.96 -14.10 -19.62
N PRO A 100 -6.61 -15.23 -19.91
CA PRO A 100 -7.99 -15.47 -19.53
C PRO A 100 -8.21 -15.32 -18.00
N GLY A 101 -9.28 -14.64 -17.63
CA GLY A 101 -9.64 -14.42 -16.23
C GLY A 101 -8.79 -13.37 -15.50
N LYS A 102 -7.90 -12.67 -16.20
CA LYS A 102 -7.11 -11.57 -15.65
C LYS A 102 -7.64 -10.21 -16.13
N GLY A 103 -7.38 -9.16 -15.38
CA GLY A 103 -7.76 -7.80 -15.75
C GLY A 103 -8.30 -6.97 -14.59
N ALA A 104 -8.30 -5.67 -14.80
CA ALA A 104 -8.67 -4.67 -13.79
C ALA A 104 -10.12 -4.85 -13.32
N TYR A 105 -11.06 -4.96 -14.25
CA TYR A 105 -12.50 -5.10 -13.96
C TYR A 105 -12.96 -6.55 -13.70
N TYR A 106 -12.04 -7.51 -13.64
CA TYR A 106 -12.35 -8.89 -13.37
C TYR A 106 -11.59 -9.44 -12.16
N SER A 107 -10.42 -10.07 -12.36
CA SER A 107 -9.68 -10.72 -11.27
C SER A 107 -9.25 -9.74 -10.17
N PHE A 108 -8.83 -8.53 -10.55
CA PHE A 108 -8.40 -7.53 -9.60
C PHE A 108 -9.54 -7.05 -8.71
N MET A 109 -10.65 -6.58 -9.32
CA MET A 109 -11.82 -6.13 -8.55
C MET A 109 -12.43 -7.26 -7.70
N THR A 110 -12.48 -8.49 -8.23
CA THR A 110 -12.99 -9.65 -7.48
C THR A 110 -12.14 -9.92 -6.25
N SER A 111 -10.81 -9.82 -6.39
CA SER A 111 -9.90 -9.98 -5.26
C SER A 111 -10.09 -8.87 -4.21
N LEU A 112 -10.12 -7.60 -4.64
CA LEU A 112 -10.36 -6.48 -3.72
C LEU A 112 -11.72 -6.58 -3.01
N LYS A 113 -12.75 -7.06 -3.73
CA LYS A 113 -14.07 -7.31 -3.11
C LYS A 113 -13.97 -8.34 -1.98
N THR A 114 -13.13 -9.38 -2.15
CA THR A 114 -12.87 -10.36 -1.08
C THR A 114 -12.27 -9.68 0.16
N PHE A 115 -11.29 -8.80 0.01
CA PHE A 115 -10.73 -8.05 1.14
C PHE A 115 -11.79 -7.21 1.85
N ILE A 116 -12.63 -6.51 1.08
CA ILE A 116 -13.70 -5.66 1.61
C ILE A 116 -14.68 -6.48 2.44
N ASP A 117 -15.18 -7.59 1.88
CA ASP A 117 -16.18 -8.43 2.53
C ASP A 117 -15.64 -9.07 3.80
N GLU A 118 -14.42 -9.57 3.74
CA GLU A 118 -13.76 -10.21 4.87
C GLU A 118 -13.46 -9.25 6.03
N ALA A 119 -13.08 -8.00 5.72
CA ALA A 119 -12.91 -6.95 6.73
C ALA A 119 -14.26 -6.61 7.40
N ARG A 120 -15.29 -6.39 6.59
CA ARG A 120 -16.63 -6.07 7.08
C ARG A 120 -17.24 -7.20 7.92
N ALA A 121 -17.03 -8.45 7.53
CA ALA A 121 -17.49 -9.61 8.29
C ALA A 121 -16.93 -9.65 9.73
N ARG A 122 -15.78 -8.98 9.95
CA ARG A 122 -15.13 -8.85 11.27
C ARG A 122 -15.45 -7.53 11.98
N GLY A 123 -16.29 -6.69 11.37
CA GLY A 123 -16.61 -5.36 11.90
C GLY A 123 -15.47 -4.35 11.75
N ALA A 124 -14.49 -4.64 10.89
CA ALA A 124 -13.41 -3.71 10.56
C ALA A 124 -13.77 -2.83 9.36
N TYR A 125 -13.03 -1.75 9.19
CA TYR A 125 -13.24 -0.75 8.15
C TYR A 125 -12.26 -0.97 6.99
N PRO A 126 -12.72 -1.44 5.81
CA PRO A 126 -11.87 -1.50 4.63
C PRO A 126 -11.62 -0.11 4.06
N VAL A 127 -10.39 0.14 3.61
CA VAL A 127 -9.97 1.36 2.91
C VAL A 127 -9.17 0.97 1.68
N LEU A 128 -9.61 1.39 0.51
CA LEU A 128 -8.90 1.20 -0.74
C LEU A 128 -7.87 2.31 -0.93
N VAL A 129 -6.67 1.94 -1.40
CA VAL A 129 -5.59 2.86 -1.69
C VAL A 129 -5.12 2.60 -3.11
N THR A 130 -5.29 3.57 -4.02
CA THR A 130 -4.83 3.39 -5.40
C THR A 130 -3.30 3.34 -5.47
N PRO A 131 -2.71 2.59 -6.43
CA PRO A 131 -1.27 2.47 -6.55
C PRO A 131 -0.62 3.82 -6.83
N THR A 132 0.49 4.12 -6.15
CA THR A 132 1.30 5.30 -6.42
C THR A 132 1.75 5.35 -7.87
N GLN A 133 1.87 6.54 -8.45
CA GLN A 133 2.41 6.68 -9.81
C GLN A 133 3.86 6.21 -9.88
N ARG A 134 4.23 5.60 -11.00
CA ARG A 134 5.63 5.47 -11.36
C ARG A 134 6.14 6.80 -11.86
N ARG A 135 7.40 7.12 -11.52
CA ARG A 135 8.04 8.33 -12.04
C ARG A 135 8.38 8.16 -13.54
N SER A 136 7.35 8.19 -14.37
CA SER A 136 7.45 8.07 -15.83
C SER A 136 6.88 9.31 -16.48
N PHE A 137 7.73 10.24 -16.90
CA PHE A 137 7.32 11.46 -17.59
C PHE A 137 7.30 11.27 -19.10
N ASP A 138 6.40 11.98 -19.75
CA ASP A 138 6.43 12.16 -21.21
C ASP A 138 7.34 13.34 -21.59
N ALA A 139 7.41 13.62 -22.89
CA ALA A 139 8.24 14.71 -23.42
C ALA A 139 7.76 16.12 -23.03
N THR A 140 6.53 16.26 -22.57
CA THR A 140 5.90 17.52 -22.14
C THR A 140 5.96 17.75 -20.63
N GLY A 141 6.50 16.78 -19.88
CA GLY A 141 6.66 16.86 -18.43
C GLY A 141 5.44 16.38 -17.64
N HIS A 142 4.51 15.68 -18.27
CA HIS A 142 3.39 15.04 -17.60
C HIS A 142 3.68 13.58 -17.25
N ILE A 143 3.11 13.09 -16.17
CA ILE A 143 3.19 11.69 -15.78
C ILE A 143 2.37 10.83 -16.74
N ARG A 144 3.03 9.82 -17.32
CA ARG A 144 2.36 8.81 -18.15
C ARG A 144 1.54 7.87 -17.25
N ASP A 145 0.35 7.54 -17.69
CA ASP A 145 -0.38 6.45 -17.08
C ASP A 145 0.30 5.11 -17.42
N THR A 146 0.82 4.47 -16.39
CA THR A 146 1.52 3.18 -16.49
C THR A 146 0.79 2.07 -15.75
N HIS A 147 -0.40 2.35 -15.20
CA HIS A 147 -1.19 1.38 -14.44
C HIS A 147 -2.43 0.89 -15.20
N GLU A 148 -2.60 1.33 -16.46
CA GLU A 148 -3.77 0.96 -17.27
C GLU A 148 -5.07 1.27 -16.50
N ASP A 149 -6.08 0.44 -16.61
CA ASP A 149 -7.40 0.63 -15.98
C ASP A 149 -7.45 0.29 -14.46
N TYR A 150 -6.33 -0.14 -13.85
CA TYR A 150 -6.36 -0.64 -12.46
C TYR A 150 -6.74 0.42 -11.42
N PRO A 151 -6.21 1.67 -11.47
CA PRO A 151 -6.66 2.72 -10.57
C PRO A 151 -8.12 3.07 -10.76
N GLU A 152 -8.60 3.12 -12.02
CA GLU A 152 -9.99 3.44 -12.32
C GLU A 152 -10.95 2.34 -11.84
N ALA A 153 -10.59 1.08 -12.03
CA ALA A 153 -11.36 -0.06 -11.51
C ALA A 153 -11.48 0.00 -9.97
N MET A 154 -10.40 0.42 -9.28
CA MET A 154 -10.44 0.59 -7.83
C MET A 154 -11.35 1.75 -7.40
N ARG A 155 -11.30 2.91 -8.10
CA ARG A 155 -12.21 4.05 -7.87
C ARG A 155 -13.67 3.63 -8.05
N TRP A 156 -13.94 2.89 -9.13
CA TRP A 156 -15.28 2.38 -9.40
C TRP A 156 -15.76 1.42 -8.30
N LEU A 157 -14.90 0.49 -7.86
CA LEU A 157 -15.22 -0.44 -6.79
C LEU A 157 -15.48 0.28 -5.47
N ALA A 158 -14.65 1.28 -5.12
CA ALA A 158 -14.81 2.09 -3.92
C ALA A 158 -16.20 2.76 -3.89
N ALA A 159 -16.59 3.38 -5.00
CA ALA A 159 -17.88 4.03 -5.12
C ALA A 159 -19.04 3.02 -5.04
N LYS A 160 -18.94 1.89 -5.76
CA LYS A 160 -19.96 0.85 -5.79
C LYS A 160 -20.17 0.21 -4.42
N GLU A 161 -19.11 -0.06 -3.70
CA GLU A 161 -19.14 -0.73 -2.40
C GLU A 161 -19.27 0.26 -1.23
N ASN A 162 -19.31 1.56 -1.51
CA ASN A 162 -19.28 2.61 -0.48
C ASN A 162 -18.12 2.40 0.53
N VAL A 163 -16.91 2.28 -0.01
CA VAL A 163 -15.66 2.09 0.74
C VAL A 163 -14.84 3.37 0.62
N PRO A 164 -14.25 3.88 1.71
CA PRO A 164 -13.29 4.98 1.64
C PRO A 164 -12.15 4.68 0.68
N LEU A 165 -11.74 5.70 -0.09
CA LEU A 165 -10.63 5.64 -1.03
C LEU A 165 -9.60 6.70 -0.72
N ILE A 166 -8.33 6.30 -0.64
CA ILE A 166 -7.18 7.20 -0.68
C ILE A 166 -6.59 7.12 -2.09
N ASP A 167 -6.75 8.19 -2.86
CA ASP A 167 -6.32 8.21 -4.26
C ASP A 167 -4.84 8.61 -4.40
N LEU A 168 -3.93 7.73 -3.97
CA LEU A 168 -2.49 7.97 -4.08
C LEU A 168 -2.04 8.11 -5.54
N ASN A 169 -2.74 7.49 -6.48
CA ASN A 169 -2.42 7.59 -7.90
C ASN A 169 -2.51 9.04 -8.37
N GLU A 170 -3.61 9.74 -8.05
CA GLU A 170 -3.79 11.15 -8.40
C GLU A 170 -2.94 12.08 -7.53
N MET A 171 -2.84 11.80 -6.23
CA MET A 171 -2.00 12.59 -5.32
C MET A 171 -0.52 12.57 -5.74
N THR A 172 0.00 11.41 -6.12
CA THR A 172 1.39 11.28 -6.56
C THR A 172 1.61 11.81 -7.97
N ARG A 173 0.61 11.75 -8.87
CA ARG A 173 0.65 12.45 -10.15
C ARG A 173 0.85 13.95 -9.92
N THR A 174 -0.03 14.56 -9.15
CA THR A 174 0.02 15.98 -8.81
C THR A 174 1.36 16.37 -8.19
N LEU A 175 1.85 15.58 -7.23
CA LEU A 175 3.12 15.84 -6.57
C LEU A 175 4.30 15.78 -7.55
N TYR A 176 4.39 14.74 -8.37
CA TYR A 176 5.54 14.55 -9.27
C TYR A 176 5.54 15.58 -10.39
N GLU A 177 4.39 15.94 -10.95
CA GLU A 177 4.27 16.99 -11.95
C GLU A 177 4.63 18.37 -11.38
N ALA A 178 4.18 18.68 -10.17
CA ALA A 178 4.57 19.93 -9.48
C ALA A 178 6.07 20.02 -9.19
N LEU A 179 6.73 18.90 -8.87
CA LEU A 179 8.18 18.83 -8.67
C LEU A 179 8.95 18.85 -9.99
N GLY A 180 8.34 18.43 -11.09
CA GLY A 180 8.97 18.29 -12.40
C GLY A 180 9.97 17.14 -12.50
N THR A 181 10.52 16.94 -13.68
CA THR A 181 11.35 15.77 -14.03
C THR A 181 12.64 15.65 -13.19
N GLU A 182 13.25 16.76 -12.80
CA GLU A 182 14.51 16.73 -12.06
C GLU A 182 14.30 16.65 -10.53
N THR A 183 13.47 17.52 -9.98
CA THR A 183 13.29 17.59 -8.53
C THR A 183 12.56 16.37 -7.99
N SER A 184 11.64 15.78 -8.77
CA SER A 184 10.94 14.55 -8.37
C SER A 184 11.87 13.36 -8.14
N LYS A 185 13.09 13.35 -8.69
CA LYS A 185 14.10 12.33 -8.39
C LYS A 185 14.38 12.20 -6.90
N ARG A 186 14.27 13.30 -6.14
CA ARG A 186 14.52 13.32 -4.69
C ARG A 186 13.51 12.51 -3.86
N ALA A 187 12.37 12.16 -4.45
CA ALA A 187 11.37 11.29 -3.84
C ALA A 187 11.63 9.80 -4.11
N PHE A 188 12.72 9.46 -4.80
CA PHE A 188 13.06 8.09 -5.19
C PHE A 188 14.51 7.77 -4.86
N VAL A 189 14.78 6.48 -4.70
CA VAL A 189 16.15 6.00 -4.53
C VAL A 189 16.90 6.09 -5.86
N HIS A 190 18.01 6.82 -5.82
CA HIS A 190 18.98 6.88 -6.92
C HIS A 190 20.39 6.66 -6.36
N TYR A 191 21.11 5.69 -6.89
CA TYR A 191 22.47 5.37 -6.49
C TYR A 191 23.31 5.02 -7.72
N PRO A 192 24.65 5.15 -7.63
CA PRO A 192 25.55 4.73 -8.71
C PRO A 192 25.39 3.23 -9.04
N ALA A 193 25.55 2.88 -10.30
CA ALA A 193 25.51 1.48 -10.73
C ALA A 193 26.50 0.64 -9.92
N GLY A 194 26.05 -0.49 -9.37
CA GLY A 194 26.87 -1.39 -8.56
C GLY A 194 27.05 -0.98 -7.09
N ALA A 195 26.42 0.11 -6.63
CA ALA A 195 26.47 0.50 -5.21
C ALA A 195 25.60 -0.41 -4.33
N TYR A 196 24.54 -0.99 -4.91
CA TYR A 196 23.62 -1.95 -4.27
C TYR A 196 23.33 -3.10 -5.25
N PRO A 197 22.98 -4.28 -4.76
CA PRO A 197 22.68 -5.44 -5.60
C PRO A 197 21.43 -5.28 -6.47
#